data_6c7f49db85beec5b9ae48ab42dff54b7
#
_entry.id   6c7f49db85beec5b9ae48ab42dff54b7
#
_cell.length_a   1.000
_cell.length_b   1.000
_cell.length_c   1.000
_cell.angle_alpha   90.00
_cell.angle_beta   90.00
_cell.angle_gamma   90.00
#
_symmetry.space_group_name_H-M   'P 1'
#
loop_
_entity.id
_entity.type
_entity.pdbx_description
1 polymer ?
#
loop_
_entity_poly.entity_id
_entity_poly.type
_entity_poly.pdbx_seq_one_letter_code
_entity_poly.pdbx_strand_id
1 'polypeptide(L)'
;MVQSENGLAAIDKVTPCRYGAPVVLVVSYNKNNVFTYPGEKRDSGIEDASIVATHMLLAAYNEGVDSCWINFFNPDELAQALNLPEDEEVLMLLDLGIAVEGTKALPNHNSRKELTETVTYM
;
A
#
# COMPACT_ATOMS: atom_id res chain seq x y z
N MET A 1 -1.60 -11.74 -0.06
CA MET A 1 -1.26 -11.71 -1.50
C MET A 1 -2.42 -12.24 -2.32
N VAL A 2 -2.84 -11.52 -3.33
CA VAL A 2 -3.95 -11.83 -4.21
C VAL A 2 -3.41 -12.02 -5.64
N GLN A 3 -3.66 -13.19 -6.24
CA GLN A 3 -3.24 -13.54 -7.61
C GLN A 3 -4.30 -14.39 -8.32
N SER A 4 -5.36 -14.81 -7.64
CA SER A 4 -6.46 -15.54 -8.27
C SER A 4 -7.35 -14.58 -9.07
N GLU A 5 -7.90 -15.05 -10.18
CA GLU A 5 -8.81 -14.26 -11.02
C GLU A 5 -9.97 -13.67 -10.21
N ASN A 6 -10.59 -14.46 -9.34
CA ASN A 6 -11.70 -14.00 -8.50
C ASN A 6 -11.27 -12.92 -7.50
N GLY A 7 -10.09 -13.06 -6.89
CA GLY A 7 -9.56 -12.08 -5.95
C GLY A 7 -9.19 -10.77 -6.64
N LEU A 8 -8.54 -10.83 -7.79
CA LEU A 8 -8.21 -9.66 -8.61
C LEU A 8 -9.49 -8.96 -9.10
N ALA A 9 -10.50 -9.72 -9.55
CA ALA A 9 -11.79 -9.17 -9.92
C ALA A 9 -12.54 -8.54 -8.74
N ALA A 10 -12.34 -9.02 -7.52
CA ALA A 10 -12.88 -8.39 -6.32
C ALA A 10 -12.21 -7.03 -6.04
N ILE A 11 -10.90 -6.93 -6.21
CA ILE A 11 -10.16 -5.67 -6.11
C ILE A 11 -10.62 -4.68 -7.19
N ASP A 12 -10.78 -5.12 -8.44
CA ASP A 12 -11.20 -4.27 -9.57
C ASP A 12 -12.60 -3.65 -9.39
N LYS A 13 -13.45 -4.24 -8.55
CA LYS A 13 -14.76 -3.65 -8.20
C LYS A 13 -14.65 -2.49 -7.21
N VAL A 14 -13.59 -2.45 -6.43
CA VAL A 14 -13.39 -1.45 -5.36
C VAL A 14 -12.46 -0.32 -5.80
N THR A 15 -11.49 -0.62 -6.67
CA THR A 15 -10.55 0.39 -7.19
C THR A 15 -10.27 0.20 -8.67
N PRO A 16 -10.20 1.28 -9.47
CA PRO A 16 -9.74 1.21 -10.85
C PRO A 16 -8.20 1.18 -10.98
N CYS A 17 -7.48 1.26 -9.84
CA CYS A 17 -6.04 1.56 -9.84
C CYS A 17 -5.13 0.33 -9.82
N ARG A 18 -5.66 -0.89 -10.04
CA ARG A 18 -4.81 -2.09 -10.17
C ARG A 18 -3.99 -2.10 -11.46
N TYR A 19 -4.41 -1.36 -12.48
CA TYR A 19 -3.71 -1.19 -13.77
C TYR A 19 -3.32 -2.50 -14.47
N GLY A 20 -4.05 -3.59 -14.21
CA GLY A 20 -3.76 -4.90 -14.80
C GLY A 20 -2.66 -5.68 -14.10
N ALA A 21 -2.15 -5.22 -12.96
CA ALA A 21 -1.14 -5.95 -12.20
C ALA A 21 -1.58 -7.40 -11.91
N PRO A 22 -0.73 -8.40 -12.19
CA PRO A 22 -1.07 -9.81 -12.01
C PRO A 22 -1.06 -10.28 -10.56
N VAL A 23 -0.41 -9.51 -9.69
CA VAL A 23 -0.30 -9.80 -8.26
C VAL A 23 -0.51 -8.52 -7.47
N VAL A 24 -1.30 -8.62 -6.39
CA VAL A 24 -1.53 -7.52 -5.46
C VAL A 24 -1.23 -7.98 -4.04
N LEU A 25 -0.38 -7.27 -3.33
CA LEU A 25 -0.22 -7.42 -1.89
C LEU A 25 -1.21 -6.50 -1.19
N VAL A 26 -2.09 -7.05 -0.37
CA VAL A 26 -2.93 -6.29 0.55
C VAL A 26 -2.13 -6.12 1.83
N VAL A 27 -1.82 -4.90 2.18
CA VAL A 27 -1.11 -4.56 3.42
C VAL A 27 -2.15 -4.15 4.44
N SER A 28 -2.23 -4.90 5.52
CA SER A 28 -3.13 -4.67 6.64
C SER A 28 -2.38 -4.80 7.96
N TYR A 29 -3.00 -4.37 9.04
CA TYR A 29 -2.54 -4.61 10.39
C TYR A 29 -3.71 -5.04 11.28
N ASN A 30 -3.42 -5.84 12.31
CA ASN A 30 -4.43 -6.27 13.28
C ASN A 30 -4.64 -5.17 14.32
N LYS A 31 -5.85 -4.62 14.37
CA LYS A 31 -6.24 -3.53 15.32
C LYS A 31 -6.05 -3.89 16.79
N ASN A 32 -6.07 -5.18 17.11
CA ASN A 32 -5.92 -5.67 18.48
C ASN A 32 -4.47 -5.94 18.86
N ASN A 33 -3.53 -5.80 17.93
CA ASN A 33 -2.10 -6.05 18.15
C ASN A 33 -1.25 -4.85 17.70
N VAL A 34 -1.53 -3.71 18.28
CA VAL A 34 -0.82 -2.45 18.02
C VAL A 34 -0.33 -1.84 19.33
N PHE A 35 0.74 -1.06 19.28
CA PHE A 35 1.17 -0.26 20.42
C PHE A 35 0.36 1.02 20.48
N THR A 36 -0.32 1.25 21.60
CA THR A 36 -1.04 2.51 21.84
C THR A 36 -0.11 3.52 22.49
N TYR A 37 0.03 4.68 21.86
CA TYR A 37 0.89 5.75 22.38
C TYR A 37 0.32 6.40 23.64
N PRO A 38 1.17 6.90 24.55
CA PRO A 38 0.70 7.65 25.71
C PRO A 38 -0.23 8.79 25.33
N GLY A 39 -1.37 8.89 26.02
CA GLY A 39 -2.44 9.84 25.71
C GLY A 39 -3.47 9.33 24.72
N GLU A 40 -3.37 8.08 24.26
CA GLU A 40 -4.35 7.32 23.47
C GLU A 40 -4.85 8.01 22.19
N LYS A 41 -4.09 8.96 21.65
CA LYS A 41 -4.48 9.70 20.43
C LYS A 41 -4.24 8.93 19.14
N ARG A 42 -3.36 7.94 19.19
CA ARG A 42 -2.97 7.10 18.03
C ARG A 42 -2.33 5.81 18.49
N ASP A 43 -2.22 4.88 17.57
CA ASP A 43 -1.49 3.63 17.72
C ASP A 43 -0.41 3.50 16.63
N SER A 44 0.38 2.41 16.69
CA SER A 44 1.47 2.15 15.76
C SER A 44 1.04 1.46 14.45
N GLY A 45 -0.22 1.07 14.29
CA GLY A 45 -0.65 0.21 13.20
C GLY A 45 -0.28 0.73 11.82
N ILE A 46 -0.63 2.00 11.54
CA ILE A 46 -0.29 2.66 10.27
C ILE A 46 1.24 2.81 10.10
N GLU A 47 1.96 3.16 11.16
CA GLU A 47 3.41 3.35 11.12
C GLU A 47 4.11 2.03 10.81
N ASP A 48 3.81 0.97 11.56
CA ASP A 48 4.40 -0.36 11.39
C ASP A 48 4.10 -0.94 9.99
N ALA A 49 2.84 -0.89 9.57
CA ALA A 49 2.43 -1.38 8.26
C ALA A 49 3.09 -0.60 7.11
N SER A 50 3.25 0.72 7.24
CA SER A 50 3.92 1.57 6.24
C SER A 50 5.42 1.26 6.13
N ILE A 51 6.09 0.99 7.26
CA ILE A 51 7.50 0.58 7.28
C ILE A 51 7.66 -0.75 6.54
N VAL A 52 6.82 -1.74 6.86
CA VAL A 52 6.86 -3.05 6.19
C VAL A 52 6.57 -2.90 4.69
N ALA A 53 5.55 -2.14 4.30
CA ALA A 53 5.23 -1.89 2.90
C ALA A 53 6.40 -1.26 2.13
N THR A 54 7.09 -0.30 2.73
CA THR A 54 8.28 0.32 2.14
C THR A 54 9.39 -0.71 1.89
N HIS A 55 9.64 -1.61 2.84
CA HIS A 55 10.61 -2.69 2.66
C HIS A 55 10.17 -3.69 1.57
N MET A 56 8.87 -3.97 1.45
CA MET A 56 8.34 -4.82 0.37
C MET A 56 8.59 -4.19 -1.01
N LEU A 57 8.41 -2.87 -1.17
CA LEU A 57 8.72 -2.16 -2.41
C LEU A 57 10.21 -2.25 -2.76
N LEU A 58 11.08 -2.04 -1.79
CA LEU A 58 12.54 -2.14 -1.99
C LEU A 58 12.95 -3.58 -2.35
N ALA A 59 12.36 -4.57 -1.71
CA ALA A 59 12.60 -5.98 -2.03
C ALA A 59 12.12 -6.32 -3.44
N ALA A 60 10.92 -5.89 -3.84
CA ALA A 60 10.41 -6.09 -5.20
C ALA A 60 11.36 -5.49 -6.25
N TYR A 61 11.81 -4.26 -6.02
CA TYR A 61 12.78 -3.60 -6.91
C TYR A 61 14.10 -4.39 -7.03
N ASN A 62 14.62 -4.90 -5.90
CA ASN A 62 15.85 -5.70 -5.89
C ASN A 62 15.70 -7.01 -6.70
N GLU A 63 14.50 -7.59 -6.74
CA GLU A 63 14.16 -8.79 -7.53
C GLU A 63 13.78 -8.46 -8.99
N GLY A 64 13.89 -7.19 -9.42
CA GLY A 64 13.53 -6.76 -10.77
C GLY A 64 12.02 -6.74 -11.02
N VAL A 65 11.22 -6.60 -9.97
CA VAL A 65 9.76 -6.50 -10.04
C VAL A 65 9.35 -5.05 -9.84
N ASP A 66 8.59 -4.51 -10.80
CA ASP A 66 7.99 -3.19 -10.67
C ASP A 66 6.81 -3.21 -9.72
N SER A 67 6.58 -2.08 -9.06
CA SER A 67 5.53 -1.95 -8.07
C SER A 67 4.83 -0.60 -8.12
N CYS A 68 3.57 -0.58 -7.67
CA CYS A 68 2.81 0.64 -7.51
C CYS A 68 2.06 0.64 -6.18
N TRP A 69 2.20 1.72 -5.43
CA TRP A 69 1.50 1.95 -4.16
C TRP A 69 0.12 2.54 -4.43
N ILE A 70 -0.93 1.86 -3.99
CA ILE A 70 -2.33 2.24 -4.23
C ILE A 70 -3.04 2.53 -2.92
N ASN A 71 -3.61 3.75 -2.82
CA ASN A 71 -4.46 4.17 -1.70
C ASN A 71 -5.86 4.66 -2.18
N PHE A 72 -6.14 4.58 -3.47
CA PHE A 72 -7.41 5.06 -4.01
C PHE A 72 -8.47 3.95 -3.98
N PHE A 73 -8.95 3.64 -2.78
CA PHE A 73 -10.04 2.67 -2.53
C PHE A 73 -10.68 2.94 -1.16
N ASN A 74 -11.86 2.35 -0.92
CA ASN A 74 -12.47 2.30 0.40
C ASN A 74 -11.96 1.05 1.15
N PRO A 75 -11.23 1.19 2.29
CA PRO A 75 -10.66 0.05 3.02
C PRO A 75 -11.69 -0.96 3.48
N ASP A 76 -12.85 -0.51 3.98
CA ASP A 76 -13.91 -1.39 4.49
C ASP A 76 -14.55 -2.21 3.36
N GLU A 77 -14.80 -1.58 2.20
CA GLU A 77 -15.33 -2.26 1.02
C GLU A 77 -14.35 -3.31 0.50
N LEU A 78 -13.05 -3.00 0.54
CA LEU A 78 -12.01 -3.93 0.12
C LEU A 78 -11.89 -5.11 1.09
N ALA A 79 -11.91 -4.85 2.39
CA ALA A 79 -11.89 -5.90 3.41
C ALA A 79 -13.08 -6.86 3.24
N GLN A 80 -14.29 -6.32 3.01
CA GLN A 80 -15.49 -7.12 2.73
C GLN A 80 -15.36 -7.92 1.42
N ALA A 81 -14.91 -7.29 0.33
CA ALA A 81 -14.75 -7.94 -0.97
C ALA A 81 -13.77 -9.10 -0.95
N LEU A 82 -12.76 -9.03 -0.07
CA LEU A 82 -11.73 -10.05 0.11
C LEU A 82 -12.01 -11.00 1.29
N ASN A 83 -13.11 -10.81 2.03
CA ASN A 83 -13.47 -11.57 3.23
C ASN A 83 -12.35 -11.58 4.28
N LEU A 84 -11.75 -10.42 4.53
CA LEU A 84 -10.74 -10.28 5.58
C LEU A 84 -11.37 -10.35 6.97
N PRO A 85 -10.62 -10.76 8.01
CA PRO A 85 -11.08 -10.73 9.39
C PRO A 85 -11.48 -9.31 9.82
N GLU A 86 -12.47 -9.17 10.71
CA GLU A 86 -12.98 -7.86 11.17
C GLU A 86 -11.95 -7.03 11.95
N ASP A 87 -10.95 -7.69 12.52
CA ASP A 87 -9.85 -7.06 13.26
C ASP A 87 -8.67 -6.64 12.38
N GLU A 88 -8.72 -6.95 11.08
CA GLU A 88 -7.73 -6.49 10.10
C GLU A 88 -8.15 -5.15 9.50
N GLU A 89 -7.29 -4.15 9.63
CA GLU A 89 -7.42 -2.84 9.00
C GLU A 89 -6.57 -2.78 7.75
N VAL A 90 -7.20 -2.56 6.59
CA VAL A 90 -6.46 -2.45 5.32
C VAL A 90 -5.88 -1.06 5.19
N LEU A 91 -4.56 -0.99 5.03
CA LEU A 91 -3.85 0.28 4.86
C LEU A 91 -3.67 0.66 3.39
N MET A 92 -3.20 -0.27 2.57
CA MET A 92 -2.87 -0.02 1.17
C MET A 92 -2.81 -1.31 0.36
N LEU A 93 -2.75 -1.14 -0.96
CA LEU A 93 -2.39 -2.19 -1.89
C LEU A 93 -1.02 -1.90 -2.50
N LEU A 94 -0.24 -2.94 -2.76
CA LEU A 94 0.96 -2.88 -3.57
C LEU A 94 0.74 -3.76 -4.80
N ASP A 95 0.59 -3.13 -5.94
CA ASP A 95 0.56 -3.81 -7.22
C ASP A 95 1.96 -4.26 -7.59
N LEU A 96 2.10 -5.49 -8.05
CA LEU A 96 3.37 -6.07 -8.47
C LEU A 96 3.26 -6.62 -9.89
N GLY A 97 4.29 -6.38 -10.69
CA GLY A 97 4.34 -6.86 -12.07
C GLY A 97 5.62 -6.45 -12.77
N ILE A 98 5.62 -6.55 -14.08
CA ILE A 98 6.68 -6.02 -14.95
C ILE A 98 6.05 -4.91 -15.77
N ALA A 99 6.59 -3.72 -15.68
CA ALA A 99 6.09 -2.57 -16.45
C ALA A 99 6.22 -2.81 -17.94
N VAL A 100 5.25 -2.32 -18.70
CA VAL A 100 5.30 -2.37 -20.17
C VAL A 100 6.50 -1.56 -20.65
N GLU A 101 7.18 -2.05 -21.66
CA GLU A 101 8.34 -1.37 -22.26
C GLU A 101 8.00 0.08 -22.64
N GLY A 102 8.86 1.01 -22.26
CA GLY A 102 8.66 2.44 -22.51
C GLY A 102 7.82 3.16 -21.45
N THR A 103 7.31 2.45 -20.44
CA THR A 103 6.63 3.08 -19.30
C THR A 103 7.56 4.07 -18.60
N LYS A 104 7.03 5.25 -18.27
CA LYS A 104 7.78 6.31 -17.57
C LYS A 104 7.06 6.68 -16.29
N ALA A 105 7.82 7.03 -15.28
CA ALA A 105 7.28 7.63 -14.08
C ALA A 105 6.51 8.92 -14.40
N LEU A 106 5.50 9.23 -13.59
CA LEU A 106 4.77 10.49 -13.69
C LEU A 106 5.74 11.69 -13.55
N PRO A 107 5.47 12.84 -14.20
CA PRO A 107 6.35 14.01 -14.16
C PRO A 107 6.71 14.49 -12.76
N ASN A 108 5.79 14.31 -11.80
CA ASN A 108 5.97 14.71 -10.40
C ASN A 108 6.61 13.62 -9.51
N HIS A 109 6.96 12.46 -10.07
CA HIS A 109 7.51 11.33 -9.30
C HIS A 109 8.77 11.72 -8.51
N ASN A 110 9.62 12.55 -9.07
CA ASN A 110 10.87 13.04 -8.46
C ASN A 110 10.73 14.43 -7.81
N SER A 111 9.51 14.98 -7.76
CA SER A 111 9.29 16.28 -7.12
C SER A 111 9.50 16.15 -5.60
N ARG A 112 10.29 17.06 -5.04
CA ARG A 112 10.54 17.15 -3.60
C ARG A 112 10.44 18.61 -3.18
N LYS A 113 9.99 18.81 -1.95
CA LYS A 113 10.09 20.12 -1.30
C LYS A 113 11.54 20.41 -0.95
N GLU A 114 11.87 21.71 -0.89
CA GLU A 114 13.17 22.11 -0.38
C GLU A 114 13.34 21.73 1.09
N LEU A 115 14.55 21.42 1.51
CA LEU A 115 14.82 21.01 2.90
C LEU A 115 14.40 22.09 3.91
N THR A 116 14.53 23.36 3.55
CA THR A 116 14.13 24.51 4.37
C THR A 116 12.62 24.58 4.64
N GLU A 117 11.80 23.91 3.82
CA GLU A 117 10.35 23.81 4.03
C GLU A 117 9.97 22.64 4.97
N THR A 118 10.88 21.70 5.17
CA THR A 118 10.58 20.42 5.86
C THR A 118 11.43 20.21 7.10
N VAL A 119 12.53 20.94 7.26
CA VAL A 119 13.48 20.80 8.39
C VAL A 119 13.61 22.13 9.11
N THR A 120 13.43 22.08 10.43
CA THR A 120 13.68 23.21 11.33
C THR A 120 14.87 22.86 12.24
N TYR A 121 15.87 23.73 12.28
CA TYR A 121 17.00 23.61 13.20
C TYR A 121 16.70 24.45 14.45
N MET A 122 16.79 23.84 15.63
CA MET A 122 16.58 24.47 16.92
C MET A 122 17.87 24.43 17.73
#